data_54f1fa6416bb0f9b16b0ea96c6fa59c7
#
_entry.id   54f1fa6416bb0f9b16b0ea96c6fa59c7
#
_cell.length_a   1.000
_cell.length_b   1.000
_cell.length_c   1.000
_cell.angle_alpha   90.00
_cell.angle_beta   90.00
_cell.angle_gamma   90.00
#
_symmetry.space_group_name_H-M   'P 1'
#
loop_
_entity.id
_entity.type
_entity.pdbx_description
1 polymer ?
#
loop_
_entity_poly.entity_id
_entity_poly.type
_entity_poly.pdbx_seq_one_letter_code
_entity_poly.pdbx_strand_id
1 'polypeptide(L)'
;MGVDQQKKGHPKGLYLLFFTEMWERFSYYGMRGILTLFLTKTLVEGGLGIPENSTMLIYGLFTGFVYFTPIIGGWLADTYIGQRKAIMIGALTMMLGQFALFGIKEFSFLQSSAPINWTIFNYTILEADAPIGLWLGLLLLIIGNGFFKPNISTLVSGLYEEGDKRRDSAFSIFYMGINLGAFFAPLVIGLLTKDIFAVKEGGKVISYGYQYGFLASAIGMFIGQIAFSFFASKYLGNLGLTPIAKKSENTEKEDSKKPLTKVEKQRIAVIFIFFIFAIFFWAGFEQAGSSLTLYTDKYIDRKVLGYEIPTEWFQSVNPLFIVLLAPLFAMFWGSKLGQKLTSPLKMGLGMIILGIGFWFMIGAVAERGGDDITDTNIKAGLWWLVMTYLIHTIGELCLSPVGLSVVTKLSPPKLASLLMGVWLLSSFVANIVGGVVASKVEAMGAGSIFTYISIFVIICGILLIALNKVLLKMMHGVK
;
A
#
# COMPACT_ATOMS: atom_id res chain seq x y z
N MET A 1 23.60 30.15 -31.19
CA MET A 1 24.10 28.76 -30.97
C MET A 1 24.51 28.67 -29.51
N GLY A 2 23.60 28.32 -28.60
CA GLY A 2 23.90 28.03 -27.22
C GLY A 2 24.00 26.51 -27.10
N VAL A 3 25.21 26.01 -26.85
CA VAL A 3 25.48 24.61 -26.55
C VAL A 3 24.73 24.30 -25.23
N ASP A 4 23.67 23.52 -25.35
CA ASP A 4 22.90 22.95 -24.23
C ASP A 4 23.87 22.09 -23.41
N GLN A 5 24.43 22.67 -22.34
CA GLN A 5 25.19 21.90 -21.36
C GLN A 5 24.17 20.94 -20.69
N GLN A 6 24.05 19.73 -21.26
CA GLN A 6 23.33 18.63 -20.61
C GLN A 6 23.88 18.52 -19.19
N LYS A 7 23.09 18.98 -18.20
CA LYS A 7 23.40 18.82 -16.78
C LYS A 7 23.58 17.33 -16.50
N LYS A 8 24.82 16.89 -16.38
CA LYS A 8 25.17 15.50 -16.04
C LYS A 8 24.65 15.21 -14.62
N GLY A 9 23.75 14.23 -14.48
CA GLY A 9 23.26 13.71 -13.20
C GLY A 9 21.92 14.31 -12.75
N HIS A 10 21.39 13.76 -11.67
CA HIS A 10 20.12 14.19 -11.06
C HIS A 10 20.34 15.33 -10.06
N PRO A 11 19.33 16.22 -9.87
CA PRO A 11 19.39 17.27 -8.84
C PRO A 11 19.53 16.66 -7.43
N LYS A 12 20.30 17.31 -6.56
CA LYS A 12 20.45 16.87 -5.15
C LYS A 12 19.11 16.78 -4.38
N GLY A 13 18.12 17.57 -4.80
CA GLY A 13 16.75 17.49 -4.28
C GLY A 13 16.10 16.11 -4.45
N LEU A 14 16.42 15.38 -5.54
CA LEU A 14 15.90 14.02 -5.73
C LEU A 14 16.36 13.08 -4.63
N TYR A 15 17.64 13.13 -4.25
CA TYR A 15 18.18 12.26 -3.19
C TYR A 15 17.61 12.61 -1.81
N LEU A 16 17.32 13.89 -1.56
CA LEU A 16 16.60 14.30 -0.35
C LEU A 16 15.19 13.71 -0.31
N LEU A 17 14.42 13.83 -1.42
CA LEU A 17 13.07 13.31 -1.51
C LEU A 17 13.05 11.78 -1.44
N PHE A 18 14.02 11.10 -2.08
CA PHE A 18 14.25 9.66 -1.97
C PHE A 18 14.45 9.23 -0.51
N PHE A 19 15.35 9.90 0.21
CA PHE A 19 15.66 9.60 1.60
C PHE A 19 14.46 9.83 2.52
N THR A 20 13.74 10.92 2.33
CA THR A 20 12.54 11.27 3.11
C THR A 20 11.42 10.25 2.88
N GLU A 21 11.17 9.87 1.62
CA GLU A 21 10.18 8.83 1.26
C GLU A 21 10.59 7.47 1.83
N MET A 22 11.85 7.08 1.70
CA MET A 22 12.35 5.80 2.22
C MET A 22 12.05 5.66 3.72
N TRP A 23 12.30 6.70 4.53
CA TRP A 23 12.02 6.68 5.97
C TRP A 23 10.53 6.73 6.30
N GLU A 24 9.74 7.44 5.49
CA GLU A 24 8.28 7.40 5.64
C GLU A 24 7.75 6.00 5.33
N ARG A 25 8.21 5.38 4.23
CA ARG A 25 7.86 4.00 3.90
C ARG A 25 8.31 3.02 4.99
N PHE A 26 9.50 3.20 5.54
CA PHE A 26 9.95 2.45 6.70
C PHE A 26 8.96 2.56 7.86
N SER A 27 8.56 3.78 8.21
CA SER A 27 7.57 4.03 9.28
C SER A 27 6.24 3.35 9.00
N TYR A 28 5.69 3.53 7.79
CA TYR A 28 4.38 2.99 7.43
C TYR A 28 4.36 1.46 7.34
N TYR A 29 5.30 0.86 6.58
CA TYR A 29 5.32 -0.60 6.40
C TYR A 29 5.79 -1.33 7.66
N GLY A 30 6.63 -0.71 8.48
CA GLY A 30 7.01 -1.25 9.77
C GLY A 30 5.82 -1.38 10.73
N MET A 31 5.06 -0.30 10.90
CA MET A 31 3.83 -0.30 11.67
C MET A 31 2.79 -1.28 11.09
N ARG A 32 2.56 -1.21 9.76
CA ARG A 32 1.59 -2.06 9.07
C ARG A 32 1.89 -3.54 9.25
N GLY A 33 3.18 -3.92 9.23
CA GLY A 33 3.63 -5.30 9.37
C GLY A 33 3.28 -5.95 10.71
N ILE A 34 3.19 -5.15 11.78
CA ILE A 34 2.86 -5.63 13.13
C ILE A 34 1.41 -5.31 13.55
N LEU A 35 0.68 -4.46 12.82
CA LEU A 35 -0.61 -3.93 13.27
C LEU A 35 -1.63 -5.04 13.53
N THR A 36 -1.85 -5.94 12.59
CA THR A 36 -2.82 -7.04 12.76
C THR A 36 -2.44 -7.99 13.88
N LEU A 37 -1.15 -8.27 14.06
CA LEU A 37 -0.64 -9.09 15.16
C LEU A 37 -0.84 -8.37 16.50
N PHE A 38 -0.49 -7.10 16.58
CA PHE A 38 -0.71 -6.29 17.79
C PHE A 38 -2.18 -6.20 18.20
N LEU A 39 -3.08 -6.08 17.24
CA LEU A 39 -4.52 -6.02 17.53
C LEU A 39 -5.06 -7.36 18.05
N THR A 40 -4.63 -8.50 17.46
CA THR A 40 -5.20 -9.84 17.77
C THR A 40 -4.54 -10.55 18.93
N LYS A 41 -3.22 -10.40 19.13
CA LYS A 41 -2.52 -11.03 20.26
C LYS A 41 -3.12 -10.58 21.57
N THR A 42 -3.17 -11.49 22.54
CA THR A 42 -3.72 -11.21 23.88
C THR A 42 -2.90 -10.15 24.62
N LEU A 43 -3.47 -9.56 25.67
CA LEU A 43 -2.78 -8.58 26.51
C LEU A 43 -1.49 -9.17 27.13
N VAL A 44 -1.52 -10.45 27.49
CA VAL A 44 -0.36 -11.18 28.04
C VAL A 44 0.73 -11.31 26.97
N GLU A 45 0.36 -11.64 25.73
CA GLU A 45 1.29 -11.73 24.60
C GLU A 45 1.76 -10.36 24.09
N GLY A 46 1.33 -9.27 24.69
CA GLY A 46 1.75 -7.94 24.31
C GLY A 46 0.87 -7.24 23.28
N GLY A 47 -0.26 -7.83 22.91
CA GLY A 47 -1.27 -7.26 22.01
C GLY A 47 -2.41 -6.56 22.73
N LEU A 48 -3.54 -6.40 22.03
CA LEU A 48 -4.77 -5.78 22.52
C LEU A 48 -5.93 -6.77 22.73
N GLY A 49 -5.84 -8.01 22.22
CA GLY A 49 -6.86 -9.04 22.35
C GLY A 49 -8.16 -8.75 21.59
N ILE A 50 -8.11 -7.93 20.55
CA ILE A 50 -9.28 -7.62 19.72
C ILE A 50 -9.62 -8.85 18.86
N PRO A 51 -10.91 -9.24 18.76
CA PRO A 51 -11.33 -10.34 17.88
C PRO A 51 -10.86 -10.18 16.45
N GLU A 52 -10.53 -11.29 15.80
CA GLU A 52 -9.94 -11.27 14.43
C GLU A 52 -10.84 -10.59 13.41
N ASN A 53 -12.15 -10.87 13.45
CA ASN A 53 -13.12 -10.24 12.57
C ASN A 53 -13.11 -8.72 12.68
N SER A 54 -13.12 -8.18 13.90
CA SER A 54 -13.05 -6.73 14.17
C SER A 54 -11.68 -6.16 13.77
N THR A 55 -10.59 -6.89 14.05
CA THR A 55 -9.24 -6.51 13.63
C THR A 55 -9.13 -6.34 12.11
N MET A 56 -9.69 -7.27 11.33
CA MET A 56 -9.66 -7.19 9.87
C MET A 56 -10.43 -5.98 9.33
N LEU A 57 -11.56 -5.65 9.97
CA LEU A 57 -12.34 -4.46 9.62
C LEU A 57 -11.59 -3.16 9.97
N ILE A 58 -10.99 -3.08 11.16
CA ILE A 58 -10.15 -1.94 11.57
C ILE A 58 -8.99 -1.76 10.59
N TYR A 59 -8.29 -2.86 10.26
CA TYR A 59 -7.18 -2.83 9.31
C TYR A 59 -7.61 -2.36 7.92
N GLY A 60 -8.71 -2.91 7.39
CA GLY A 60 -9.25 -2.53 6.08
C GLY A 60 -9.70 -1.08 6.02
N LEU A 61 -10.38 -0.58 7.07
CA LEU A 61 -10.77 0.82 7.17
C LEU A 61 -9.54 1.74 7.27
N PHE A 62 -8.60 1.42 8.16
CA PHE A 62 -7.38 2.19 8.32
C PHE A 62 -6.60 2.30 7.01
N THR A 63 -6.26 1.16 6.39
CA THR A 63 -5.49 1.14 5.14
C THR A 63 -6.28 1.77 3.99
N GLY A 64 -7.60 1.59 3.95
CA GLY A 64 -8.46 2.27 3.00
C GLY A 64 -8.35 3.79 3.13
N PHE A 65 -8.61 4.35 4.30
CA PHE A 65 -8.57 5.80 4.50
C PHE A 65 -7.19 6.42 4.25
N VAL A 66 -6.11 5.68 4.45
CA VAL A 66 -4.74 6.09 4.04
C VAL A 66 -4.65 6.35 2.52
N TYR A 67 -5.46 5.68 1.69
CA TYR A 67 -5.53 5.95 0.25
C TYR A 67 -6.58 6.99 -0.15
N PHE A 68 -7.54 7.29 0.72
CA PHE A 68 -8.55 8.32 0.48
C PHE A 68 -8.05 9.73 0.79
N THR A 69 -7.41 9.92 1.95
CA THR A 69 -7.01 11.23 2.46
C THR A 69 -5.98 11.98 1.58
N PRO A 70 -5.12 11.34 0.76
CA PRO A 70 -4.26 12.01 -0.19
C PRO A 70 -4.97 12.93 -1.18
N ILE A 71 -6.23 12.64 -1.53
CA ILE A 71 -7.04 13.50 -2.41
C ILE A 71 -7.30 14.85 -1.73
N ILE A 72 -7.68 14.81 -0.45
CA ILE A 72 -7.98 16.01 0.34
C ILE A 72 -6.68 16.75 0.66
N GLY A 73 -5.65 16.03 1.12
CA GLY A 73 -4.38 16.65 1.51
C GLY A 73 -3.62 17.26 0.34
N GLY A 74 -3.66 16.61 -0.84
CA GLY A 74 -3.11 17.19 -2.07
C GLY A 74 -3.83 18.46 -2.48
N TRP A 75 -5.16 18.45 -2.51
CA TRP A 75 -5.97 19.62 -2.83
C TRP A 75 -5.70 20.79 -1.87
N LEU A 76 -5.64 20.53 -0.56
CA LEU A 76 -5.32 21.55 0.45
C LEU A 76 -3.91 22.14 0.25
N ALA A 77 -2.94 21.30 -0.07
CA ALA A 77 -1.57 21.72 -0.33
C ALA A 77 -1.49 22.60 -1.58
N ASP A 78 -2.12 22.18 -2.66
CA ASP A 78 -2.08 22.91 -3.94
C ASP A 78 -2.84 24.23 -3.89
N THR A 79 -3.89 24.32 -3.06
CA THR A 79 -4.75 25.51 -2.99
C THR A 79 -4.28 26.51 -1.93
N TYR A 80 -3.86 26.06 -0.74
CA TYR A 80 -3.71 26.94 0.42
C TYR A 80 -2.33 26.97 1.05
N ILE A 81 -1.67 25.82 1.26
CA ILE A 81 -0.52 25.73 2.17
C ILE A 81 0.84 25.54 1.47
N GLY A 82 0.85 25.02 0.24
CA GLY A 82 2.06 24.64 -0.48
C GLY A 82 2.59 23.25 -0.05
N GLN A 83 3.24 22.58 -0.99
CA GLN A 83 3.63 21.17 -0.86
C GLN A 83 4.65 20.92 0.26
N ARG A 84 5.64 21.80 0.46
CA ARG A 84 6.63 21.64 1.54
C ARG A 84 6.02 21.66 2.92
N LYS A 85 5.14 22.63 3.18
CA LYS A 85 4.45 22.71 4.48
C LYS A 85 3.56 21.50 4.69
N ALA A 86 2.87 21.05 3.63
CA ALA A 86 2.04 19.86 3.68
C ALA A 86 2.86 18.61 4.06
N ILE A 87 4.03 18.39 3.44
CA ILE A 87 4.94 17.29 3.78
C ILE A 87 5.38 17.37 5.25
N MET A 88 5.77 18.56 5.73
CA MET A 88 6.20 18.74 7.12
C MET A 88 5.07 18.47 8.12
N ILE A 89 3.86 18.97 7.85
CA ILE A 89 2.66 18.71 8.67
C ILE A 89 2.36 17.20 8.65
N GLY A 90 2.33 16.60 7.48
CA GLY A 90 2.06 15.18 7.30
C GLY A 90 3.03 14.29 8.08
N ALA A 91 4.34 14.54 7.93
CA ALA A 91 5.38 13.81 8.60
C ALA A 91 5.30 13.93 10.14
N LEU A 92 5.09 15.15 10.66
CA LEU A 92 4.91 15.39 12.10
C LEU A 92 3.67 14.65 12.62
N THR A 93 2.55 14.75 11.90
CA THR A 93 1.30 14.11 12.29
C THR A 93 1.43 12.58 12.29
N MET A 94 2.09 11.99 11.28
CA MET A 94 2.37 10.55 11.26
C MET A 94 3.29 10.12 12.40
N MET A 95 4.33 10.89 12.70
CA MET A 95 5.23 10.63 13.81
C MET A 95 4.46 10.62 15.15
N LEU A 96 3.59 11.61 15.39
CA LEU A 96 2.73 11.65 16.58
C LEU A 96 1.77 10.47 16.62
N GLY A 97 1.25 10.01 15.47
CA GLY A 97 0.44 8.80 15.37
C GLY A 97 1.18 7.54 15.83
N GLN A 98 2.44 7.37 15.40
CA GLN A 98 3.27 6.26 15.86
C GLN A 98 3.60 6.36 17.37
N PHE A 99 3.85 7.58 17.88
CA PHE A 99 4.02 7.78 19.32
C PHE A 99 2.75 7.50 20.13
N ALA A 100 1.57 7.78 19.59
CA ALA A 100 0.31 7.42 20.24
C ALA A 100 0.16 5.89 20.36
N LEU A 101 0.52 5.14 19.30
CA LEU A 101 0.52 3.67 19.33
C LEU A 101 1.57 3.10 20.31
N PHE A 102 2.78 3.65 20.32
CA PHE A 102 3.79 3.32 21.32
C PHE A 102 3.29 3.58 22.74
N GLY A 103 2.69 4.75 22.95
CA GLY A 103 2.26 5.25 24.26
C GLY A 103 1.09 4.49 24.88
N ILE A 104 0.40 3.60 24.13
CA ILE A 104 -0.69 2.78 24.67
C ILE A 104 -0.25 2.00 25.92
N LYS A 105 1.00 1.51 25.96
CA LYS A 105 1.53 0.77 27.10
C LYS A 105 2.27 1.64 28.11
N GLU A 106 2.63 2.86 27.74
CA GLU A 106 3.47 3.73 28.57
C GLU A 106 2.66 4.79 29.32
N PHE A 107 1.51 5.23 28.78
CA PHE A 107 0.74 6.34 29.33
C PHE A 107 -0.70 5.92 29.65
N SER A 108 -1.09 6.03 30.92
CA SER A 108 -2.41 5.59 31.41
C SER A 108 -3.58 6.25 30.68
N PHE A 109 -3.48 7.52 30.27
CA PHE A 109 -4.54 8.20 29.51
C PHE A 109 -4.76 7.63 28.11
N LEU A 110 -3.71 7.04 27.49
CA LEU A 110 -3.82 6.35 26.18
C LEU A 110 -4.34 4.91 26.32
N GLN A 111 -4.28 4.33 27.53
CA GLN A 111 -4.83 3.00 27.82
C GLN A 111 -6.34 3.01 28.04
N SER A 112 -6.92 4.18 28.32
CA SER A 112 -8.35 4.29 28.56
C SER A 112 -9.16 3.67 27.44
N SER A 113 -10.13 2.82 27.80
CA SER A 113 -11.03 2.17 26.85
C SER A 113 -11.86 3.20 26.07
N ALA A 114 -11.99 3.01 24.78
CA ALA A 114 -12.83 3.80 23.89
C ALA A 114 -13.58 2.85 22.96
N PRO A 115 -14.69 2.27 23.43
CA PRO A 115 -15.46 1.32 22.64
C PRO A 115 -16.09 2.00 21.42
N ILE A 116 -16.00 1.34 20.29
CA ILE A 116 -16.71 1.71 19.06
C ILE A 116 -17.75 0.64 18.79
N ASN A 117 -18.99 1.08 18.59
CA ASN A 117 -20.06 0.26 18.06
C ASN A 117 -20.70 1.00 16.89
N TRP A 118 -20.28 0.62 15.69
CA TRP A 118 -20.76 1.21 14.46
C TRP A 118 -21.80 0.31 13.81
N THR A 119 -23.04 0.75 13.84
CA THR A 119 -24.20 0.03 13.32
C THR A 119 -24.86 0.83 12.20
N ILE A 120 -25.18 0.18 11.08
CA ILE A 120 -25.93 0.76 9.95
C ILE A 120 -27.15 -0.15 9.69
N PHE A 121 -28.35 0.42 9.64
CA PHE A 121 -29.59 -0.28 9.42
C PHE A 121 -29.76 -1.54 10.30
N ASN A 122 -29.44 -1.42 11.60
CA ASN A 122 -29.45 -2.51 12.61
C ASN A 122 -28.42 -3.64 12.39
N TYR A 123 -27.50 -3.48 11.45
CA TYR A 123 -26.35 -4.38 11.29
C TYR A 123 -25.11 -3.77 11.92
N THR A 124 -24.50 -4.49 12.87
CA THR A 124 -23.22 -4.08 13.44
C THR A 124 -22.12 -4.26 12.40
N ILE A 125 -21.56 -3.14 11.96
CA ILE A 125 -20.46 -3.10 10.99
C ILE A 125 -19.14 -3.33 11.71
N LEU A 126 -18.92 -2.64 12.83
CA LEU A 126 -17.71 -2.75 13.64
C LEU A 126 -18.08 -2.62 15.12
N GLU A 127 -17.65 -3.61 15.89
CA GLU A 127 -17.68 -3.56 17.35
C GLU A 127 -16.27 -3.86 17.86
N ALA A 128 -15.69 -2.92 18.59
CA ALA A 128 -14.37 -3.09 19.16
C ALA A 128 -14.25 -2.24 20.42
N ASP A 129 -13.74 -2.84 21.48
CA ASP A 129 -13.28 -2.13 22.66
C ASP A 129 -11.74 -2.06 22.60
N ALA A 130 -11.23 -0.86 22.43
CA ALA A 130 -9.80 -0.64 22.23
C ALA A 130 -9.33 0.64 22.94
N PRO A 131 -8.03 0.73 23.28
CA PRO A 131 -7.47 1.92 23.87
C PRO A 131 -7.64 3.16 22.99
N ILE A 132 -7.88 4.32 23.63
CA ILE A 132 -8.00 5.61 22.91
C ILE A 132 -6.74 5.91 22.08
N GLY A 133 -5.57 5.46 22.56
CA GLY A 133 -4.29 5.58 21.86
C GLY A 133 -4.27 4.89 20.49
N LEU A 134 -5.02 3.79 20.33
CA LEU A 134 -5.17 3.11 19.04
C LEU A 134 -5.91 4.02 18.05
N TRP A 135 -7.09 4.50 18.44
CA TRP A 135 -7.91 5.33 17.55
C TRP A 135 -7.22 6.64 17.18
N LEU A 136 -6.60 7.29 18.17
CA LEU A 136 -5.82 8.51 17.95
C LEU A 136 -4.62 8.24 17.03
N GLY A 137 -3.88 7.17 17.27
CA GLY A 137 -2.73 6.79 16.45
C GLY A 137 -3.11 6.53 15.00
N LEU A 138 -4.12 5.71 14.75
CA LEU A 138 -4.60 5.41 13.41
C LEU A 138 -5.15 6.65 12.70
N LEU A 139 -5.91 7.50 13.39
CA LEU A 139 -6.43 8.76 12.82
C LEU A 139 -5.31 9.71 12.41
N LEU A 140 -4.31 9.90 13.27
CA LEU A 140 -3.15 10.76 12.96
C LEU A 140 -2.35 10.21 11.78
N LEU A 141 -2.18 8.90 11.68
CA LEU A 141 -1.52 8.26 10.54
C LEU A 141 -2.29 8.46 9.23
N ILE A 142 -3.62 8.33 9.26
CA ILE A 142 -4.50 8.59 8.11
C ILE A 142 -4.36 10.04 7.62
N ILE A 143 -4.49 11.00 8.55
CA ILE A 143 -4.40 12.43 8.23
C ILE A 143 -2.99 12.79 7.71
N GLY A 144 -1.97 12.32 8.42
CA GLY A 144 -0.58 12.63 8.07
C GLY A 144 -0.17 12.08 6.70
N ASN A 145 -0.55 10.85 6.38
CA ASN A 145 -0.31 10.27 5.05
C ASN A 145 -1.01 11.07 3.95
N GLY A 146 -2.22 11.56 4.23
CA GLY A 146 -2.96 12.41 3.32
C GLY A 146 -2.20 13.68 2.91
N PHE A 147 -1.52 14.31 3.84
CA PHE A 147 -0.68 15.49 3.55
C PHE A 147 0.69 15.14 2.96
N PHE A 148 1.25 13.99 3.31
CA PHE A 148 2.62 13.64 2.91
C PHE A 148 2.68 13.09 1.48
N LYS A 149 1.96 11.99 1.23
CA LYS A 149 2.12 11.14 0.04
C LYS A 149 1.91 11.85 -1.31
N PRO A 150 0.84 12.64 -1.54
CA PRO A 150 0.65 13.30 -2.83
C PRO A 150 1.71 14.37 -3.07
N ASN A 151 2.12 15.07 -2.03
CA ASN A 151 2.95 16.25 -2.13
C ASN A 151 4.43 15.93 -2.40
N ILE A 152 4.96 14.87 -1.82
CA ILE A 152 6.36 14.49 -2.06
C ILE A 152 6.56 14.00 -3.51
N SER A 153 5.62 13.26 -4.07
CA SER A 153 5.66 12.82 -5.48
C SER A 153 5.57 14.00 -6.44
N THR A 154 4.77 15.01 -6.11
CA THR A 154 4.67 16.25 -6.91
C THR A 154 5.98 17.04 -6.87
N LEU A 155 6.69 17.10 -5.73
CA LEU A 155 8.01 17.74 -5.66
C LEU A 155 9.04 17.02 -6.52
N VAL A 156 9.03 15.67 -6.59
CA VAL A 156 9.91 14.92 -7.51
C VAL A 156 9.68 15.37 -8.95
N SER A 157 8.43 15.44 -9.38
CA SER A 157 8.06 15.93 -10.71
C SER A 157 8.55 17.35 -10.97
N GLY A 158 8.40 18.24 -9.99
CA GLY A 158 8.75 19.65 -10.08
C GLY A 158 10.26 19.95 -10.10
N LEU A 159 11.12 18.97 -9.84
CA LEU A 159 12.59 19.10 -9.98
C LEU A 159 13.07 19.15 -11.43
N TYR A 160 12.21 18.76 -12.37
CA TYR A 160 12.54 18.62 -13.80
C TYR A 160 11.66 19.54 -14.64
N GLU A 161 12.26 20.11 -15.68
CA GLU A 161 11.52 20.89 -16.67
C GLU A 161 10.62 19.97 -17.51
N GLU A 162 9.60 20.53 -18.12
CA GLU A 162 8.72 19.77 -19.01
C GLU A 162 9.50 19.23 -20.21
N GLY A 163 9.39 17.92 -20.48
CA GLY A 163 10.17 17.24 -21.53
C GLY A 163 11.58 16.75 -21.13
N ASP A 164 12.03 16.97 -19.90
CA ASP A 164 13.33 16.44 -19.43
C ASP A 164 13.28 14.91 -19.35
N LYS A 165 14.07 14.23 -20.19
CA LYS A 165 14.16 12.76 -20.27
C LYS A 165 14.63 12.10 -18.98
N ARG A 166 15.27 12.83 -18.05
CA ARG A 166 15.72 12.30 -16.76
C ARG A 166 14.57 12.13 -15.77
N ARG A 167 13.41 12.70 -16.05
CA ARG A 167 12.25 12.63 -15.14
C ARG A 167 11.80 11.18 -14.90
N ASP A 168 11.79 10.34 -15.93
CA ASP A 168 11.37 8.94 -15.79
C ASP A 168 12.37 8.14 -14.93
N SER A 169 13.68 8.34 -15.14
CA SER A 169 14.69 7.72 -14.30
C SER A 169 14.68 8.25 -12.86
N ALA A 170 14.29 9.51 -12.64
CA ALA A 170 14.12 10.07 -11.31
C ALA A 170 12.98 9.38 -10.53
N PHE A 171 11.86 9.12 -11.19
CA PHE A 171 10.78 8.35 -10.58
C PHE A 171 11.19 6.91 -10.27
N SER A 172 12.03 6.30 -11.11
CA SER A 172 12.60 4.96 -10.84
C SER A 172 13.48 4.96 -9.59
N ILE A 173 14.33 5.99 -9.41
CA ILE A 173 15.15 6.17 -8.20
C ILE A 173 14.24 6.39 -6.98
N PHE A 174 13.24 7.26 -7.10
CA PHE A 174 12.28 7.52 -6.03
C PHE A 174 11.52 6.26 -5.61
N TYR A 175 11.05 5.46 -6.59
CA TYR A 175 10.38 4.18 -6.36
C TYR A 175 11.29 3.13 -5.69
N MET A 176 12.58 3.15 -6.00
CA MET A 176 13.56 2.32 -5.28
C MET A 176 13.61 2.67 -3.78
N GLY A 177 13.51 3.96 -3.42
CA GLY A 177 13.40 4.39 -2.02
C GLY A 177 12.18 3.81 -1.30
N ILE A 178 11.02 3.81 -1.98
CA ILE A 178 9.79 3.18 -1.47
C ILE A 178 10.03 1.70 -1.14
N ASN A 179 10.62 0.94 -2.07
CA ASN A 179 10.85 -0.50 -1.90
C ASN A 179 11.94 -0.81 -0.86
N LEU A 180 12.98 0.02 -0.74
CA LEU A 180 13.99 -0.13 0.30
C LEU A 180 13.37 0.08 1.70
N GLY A 181 12.56 1.12 1.88
CA GLY A 181 11.83 1.36 3.12
C GLY A 181 10.91 0.19 3.47
N ALA A 182 10.12 -0.28 2.49
CA ALA A 182 9.20 -1.41 2.65
C ALA A 182 9.92 -2.74 2.93
N PHE A 183 11.12 -2.93 2.40
CA PHE A 183 11.93 -4.14 2.61
C PHE A 183 12.56 -4.18 3.99
N PHE A 184 13.24 -3.09 4.40
CA PHE A 184 13.96 -3.09 5.66
C PHE A 184 13.07 -2.94 6.89
N ALA A 185 11.93 -2.27 6.77
CA ALA A 185 11.06 -1.99 7.91
C ALA A 185 10.58 -3.25 8.63
N PRO A 186 9.92 -4.23 7.99
CA PRO A 186 9.46 -5.42 8.69
C PRO A 186 10.61 -6.24 9.28
N LEU A 187 11.81 -6.23 8.66
CA LEU A 187 12.98 -6.94 9.17
C LEU A 187 13.46 -6.33 10.49
N VAL A 188 13.63 -5.01 10.53
CA VAL A 188 14.07 -4.29 11.73
C VAL A 188 13.00 -4.38 12.81
N ILE A 189 11.74 -4.15 12.47
CA ILE A 189 10.62 -4.19 13.42
C ILE A 189 10.47 -5.60 14.01
N GLY A 190 10.50 -6.65 13.19
CA GLY A 190 10.40 -8.03 13.67
C GLY A 190 11.54 -8.41 14.63
N LEU A 191 12.77 -7.98 14.32
CA LEU A 191 13.90 -8.15 15.23
C LEU A 191 13.67 -7.45 16.58
N LEU A 192 13.16 -6.21 16.56
CA LEU A 192 12.88 -5.47 17.78
C LEU A 192 11.75 -6.11 18.59
N THR A 193 10.66 -6.48 17.94
CA THR A 193 9.43 -6.96 18.62
C THR A 193 9.56 -8.37 19.17
N LYS A 194 10.28 -9.27 18.48
CA LYS A 194 10.39 -10.69 18.83
C LYS A 194 11.69 -11.07 19.53
N ASP A 195 12.81 -10.44 19.16
CA ASP A 195 14.12 -10.89 19.65
C ASP A 195 14.71 -9.98 20.71
N ILE A 196 14.63 -8.65 20.54
CA ILE A 196 15.31 -7.68 21.43
C ILE A 196 14.42 -7.31 22.62
N PHE A 197 13.17 -6.94 22.38
CA PHE A 197 12.27 -6.43 23.40
C PHE A 197 11.15 -7.39 23.81
N ALA A 198 11.16 -8.61 23.29
CA ALA A 198 10.25 -9.64 23.74
C ALA A 198 10.65 -10.19 25.12
N VAL A 199 9.67 -10.50 25.95
CA VAL A 199 9.86 -11.28 27.17
C VAL A 199 9.84 -12.76 26.79
N LYS A 200 10.90 -13.48 27.17
CA LYS A 200 11.06 -14.90 26.84
C LYS A 200 11.23 -15.74 28.11
N GLU A 201 10.55 -16.88 28.17
CA GLU A 201 10.73 -17.90 29.23
C GLU A 201 10.98 -19.25 28.58
N GLY A 202 12.00 -19.95 29.04
CA GLY A 202 12.38 -21.25 28.47
C GLY A 202 12.65 -21.25 26.95
N GLY A 203 13.09 -20.09 26.40
CA GLY A 203 13.32 -19.91 24.97
C GLY A 203 12.06 -19.61 24.14
N LYS A 204 10.88 -19.55 24.77
CA LYS A 204 9.62 -19.19 24.10
C LYS A 204 9.28 -17.73 24.38
N VAL A 205 8.73 -17.02 23.37
CA VAL A 205 8.21 -15.67 23.54
C VAL A 205 6.91 -15.74 24.34
N ILE A 206 6.86 -15.05 25.47
CA ILE A 206 5.67 -14.90 26.31
C ILE A 206 4.95 -13.59 25.96
N SER A 207 5.72 -12.52 25.74
CA SER A 207 5.16 -11.22 25.37
C SER A 207 6.03 -10.56 24.31
N TYR A 208 5.40 -10.10 23.23
CA TYR A 208 6.06 -9.37 22.15
C TYR A 208 6.23 -7.89 22.50
N GLY A 209 7.32 -7.29 22.04
CA GLY A 209 7.62 -5.87 22.24
C GLY A 209 7.02 -4.97 21.14
N TYR A 210 5.73 -5.11 20.78
CA TYR A 210 5.11 -4.36 19.67
C TYR A 210 5.22 -2.84 19.84
N GLN A 211 5.14 -2.32 21.07
CA GLN A 211 5.30 -0.89 21.34
C GLN A 211 6.64 -0.37 20.82
N TYR A 212 7.73 -1.13 20.93
CA TYR A 212 9.04 -0.73 20.41
C TYR A 212 9.10 -0.77 18.88
N GLY A 213 8.28 -1.58 18.23
CA GLY A 213 8.06 -1.54 16.78
C GLY A 213 7.44 -0.21 16.34
N PHE A 214 6.41 0.26 17.05
CA PHE A 214 5.82 1.58 16.80
C PHE A 214 6.80 2.72 17.12
N LEU A 215 7.59 2.61 18.19
CA LEU A 215 8.64 3.58 18.52
C LEU A 215 9.69 3.67 17.40
N ALA A 216 10.16 2.53 16.89
CA ALA A 216 11.11 2.50 15.78
C ALA A 216 10.52 3.12 14.51
N SER A 217 9.23 2.89 14.24
CA SER A 217 8.50 3.54 13.16
C SER A 217 8.42 5.07 13.34
N ALA A 218 8.19 5.54 14.58
CA ALA A 218 8.22 6.97 14.92
C ALA A 218 9.62 7.58 14.71
N ILE A 219 10.67 6.88 15.15
CA ILE A 219 12.06 7.32 14.96
C ILE A 219 12.42 7.39 13.48
N GLY A 220 12.00 6.40 12.68
CA GLY A 220 12.17 6.44 11.22
C GLY A 220 11.54 7.68 10.61
N MET A 221 10.29 7.99 10.97
CA MET A 221 9.60 9.20 10.50
C MET A 221 10.33 10.47 10.95
N PHE A 222 10.83 10.51 12.18
CA PHE A 222 11.60 11.63 12.73
C PHE A 222 12.89 11.88 11.96
N ILE A 223 13.65 10.82 11.60
CA ILE A 223 14.86 10.94 10.77
C ILE A 223 14.54 11.55 9.41
N GLY A 224 13.51 11.04 8.73
CA GLY A 224 13.06 11.60 7.45
C GLY A 224 12.64 13.07 7.56
N GLN A 225 11.89 13.41 8.61
CA GLN A 225 11.43 14.78 8.88
C GLN A 225 12.57 15.74 9.16
N ILE A 226 13.57 15.34 9.98
CA ILE A 226 14.75 16.15 10.25
C ILE A 226 15.52 16.42 8.96
N ALA A 227 15.80 15.38 8.18
CA ALA A 227 16.53 15.53 6.93
C ALA A 227 15.79 16.49 5.98
N PHE A 228 14.47 16.35 5.84
CA PHE A 228 13.67 17.23 5.01
C PHE A 228 13.69 18.67 5.54
N SER A 229 13.50 18.89 6.84
CA SER A 229 13.46 20.22 7.44
C SER A 229 14.77 20.99 7.28
N PHE A 230 15.91 20.32 7.47
CA PHE A 230 17.23 20.98 7.37
C PHE A 230 17.67 21.20 5.92
N PHE A 231 17.38 20.27 5.02
CA PHE A 231 17.95 20.30 3.68
C PHE A 231 17.01 20.77 2.58
N ALA A 232 15.68 20.87 2.83
CA ALA A 232 14.72 21.26 1.81
C ALA A 232 15.01 22.64 1.22
N SER A 233 15.31 23.64 2.05
CA SER A 233 15.63 25.00 1.57
C SER A 233 16.89 25.01 0.70
N LYS A 234 17.91 24.22 1.05
CA LYS A 234 19.17 24.15 0.32
C LYS A 234 19.05 23.44 -1.02
N TYR A 235 18.31 22.32 -1.09
CA TYR A 235 18.30 21.45 -2.27
C TYR A 235 17.05 21.60 -3.16
N LEU A 236 15.96 22.14 -2.63
CA LEU A 236 14.73 22.39 -3.40
C LEU A 236 14.54 23.87 -3.77
N GLY A 237 15.36 24.80 -3.23
CA GLY A 237 15.23 26.25 -3.48
C GLY A 237 13.83 26.76 -3.13
N ASN A 238 13.08 27.30 -4.09
CA ASN A 238 11.72 27.81 -3.91
C ASN A 238 10.62 26.80 -4.29
N LEU A 239 11.00 25.58 -4.73
CA LEU A 239 10.04 24.56 -5.17
C LEU A 239 9.11 24.17 -4.01
N GLY A 240 7.80 24.21 -4.22
CA GLY A 240 6.77 23.76 -3.26
C GLY A 240 6.52 24.69 -2.07
N LEU A 241 7.10 25.92 -2.04
CA LEU A 241 6.83 26.91 -0.98
C LEU A 241 5.47 27.55 -1.11
N THR A 242 5.02 27.81 -2.35
CA THR A 242 3.75 28.49 -2.65
C THR A 242 2.76 27.52 -3.25
N PRO A 243 1.45 27.68 -2.97
CA PRO A 243 0.40 26.91 -3.61
C PRO A 243 0.42 27.04 -5.14
N ILE A 244 0.13 25.95 -5.85
CA ILE A 244 0.13 25.90 -7.32
C ILE A 244 -1.03 26.70 -7.90
N ALA A 245 -2.20 26.66 -7.27
CA ALA A 245 -3.41 27.33 -7.73
C ALA A 245 -3.24 28.84 -7.93
N LYS A 246 -2.36 29.49 -7.14
CA LYS A 246 -2.03 30.91 -7.33
C LYS A 246 -1.25 31.23 -8.61
N LYS A 247 -0.67 30.21 -9.28
CA LYS A 247 0.06 30.38 -10.55
C LYS A 247 -0.80 30.18 -11.80
N SER A 248 -1.96 29.51 -11.67
CA SER A 248 -2.75 29.01 -12.82
C SER A 248 -3.97 29.84 -13.20
N GLU A 249 -4.25 30.96 -12.55
CA GLU A 249 -5.51 31.71 -12.77
C GLU A 249 -5.76 32.24 -14.19
N ASN A 250 -4.78 32.21 -15.09
CA ASN A 250 -4.88 32.89 -16.39
C ASN A 250 -5.04 32.03 -17.65
N THR A 251 -5.00 30.68 -17.57
CA THR A 251 -4.87 29.89 -18.81
C THR A 251 -5.96 28.82 -19.06
N GLU A 252 -6.82 28.48 -18.09
CA GLU A 252 -7.68 27.27 -18.20
C GLU A 252 -9.17 27.51 -18.43
N LYS A 253 -9.64 28.75 -18.59
CA LYS A 253 -11.10 29.04 -18.58
C LYS A 253 -11.87 28.69 -19.86
N GLU A 254 -11.25 28.54 -21.02
CA GLU A 254 -12.00 28.34 -22.28
C GLU A 254 -12.22 26.87 -22.64
N ASP A 255 -11.31 25.96 -22.38
CA ASP A 255 -11.44 24.54 -22.76
C ASP A 255 -12.29 23.71 -21.78
N SER A 256 -12.46 24.16 -20.53
CA SER A 256 -13.24 23.45 -19.51
C SER A 256 -14.74 23.38 -19.81
N LYS A 257 -15.27 24.31 -20.63
CA LYS A 257 -16.70 24.42 -20.93
C LYS A 257 -17.17 23.57 -22.12
N LYS A 258 -16.27 23.01 -22.93
CA LYS A 258 -16.66 22.19 -24.08
C LYS A 258 -17.23 20.83 -23.63
N PRO A 259 -18.37 20.38 -24.20
CA PRO A 259 -18.92 19.06 -23.88
C PRO A 259 -17.95 17.95 -24.27
N LEU A 260 -18.00 16.84 -23.52
CA LEU A 260 -17.18 15.65 -23.82
C LEU A 260 -17.58 15.04 -25.15
N THR A 261 -16.62 14.77 -26.00
CA THR A 261 -16.80 14.04 -27.26
C THR A 261 -17.19 12.57 -27.01
N LYS A 262 -17.74 11.89 -28.02
CA LYS A 262 -18.07 10.46 -27.95
C LYS A 262 -16.82 9.61 -27.63
N VAL A 263 -15.66 9.96 -28.20
CA VAL A 263 -14.39 9.29 -27.97
C VAL A 263 -13.95 9.42 -26.51
N GLU A 264 -13.99 10.65 -25.96
CA GLU A 264 -13.63 10.90 -24.57
C GLU A 264 -14.55 10.15 -23.60
N LYS A 265 -15.88 10.14 -23.84
CA LYS A 265 -16.83 9.37 -23.02
C LYS A 265 -16.50 7.87 -23.02
N GLN A 266 -16.15 7.30 -24.19
CA GLN A 266 -15.78 5.89 -24.30
C GLN A 266 -14.46 5.59 -23.56
N ARG A 267 -13.46 6.44 -23.67
CA ARG A 267 -12.19 6.32 -22.92
C ARG A 267 -12.40 6.40 -21.41
N ILE A 268 -13.24 7.33 -20.95
CA ILE A 268 -13.62 7.44 -19.53
C ILE A 268 -14.31 6.15 -19.07
N ALA A 269 -15.24 5.61 -19.85
CA ALA A 269 -15.88 4.34 -19.52
C ALA A 269 -14.89 3.18 -19.37
N VAL A 270 -13.85 3.11 -20.22
CA VAL A 270 -12.78 2.10 -20.10
C VAL A 270 -12.00 2.30 -18.77
N ILE A 271 -11.71 3.54 -18.37
CA ILE A 271 -11.05 3.83 -17.09
C ILE A 271 -11.91 3.30 -15.92
N PHE A 272 -13.23 3.52 -15.93
CA PHE A 272 -14.13 2.99 -14.90
C PHE A 272 -14.22 1.47 -14.90
N ILE A 273 -14.19 0.83 -16.06
CA ILE A 273 -14.13 -0.64 -16.14
C ILE A 273 -12.83 -1.13 -15.49
N PHE A 274 -11.69 -0.59 -15.86
CA PHE A 274 -10.42 -0.96 -15.24
C PHE A 274 -10.36 -0.67 -13.74
N PHE A 275 -10.96 0.43 -13.29
CA PHE A 275 -11.13 0.75 -11.88
C PHE A 275 -11.81 -0.37 -11.09
N ILE A 276 -12.92 -0.92 -11.62
CA ILE A 276 -13.64 -2.02 -10.98
C ILE A 276 -12.75 -3.27 -10.87
N PHE A 277 -12.07 -3.65 -11.95
CA PHE A 277 -11.17 -4.81 -11.93
C PHE A 277 -9.95 -4.59 -11.02
N ALA A 278 -9.43 -3.36 -10.93
CA ALA A 278 -8.37 -3.01 -10.02
C ALA A 278 -8.79 -3.16 -8.55
N ILE A 279 -10.03 -2.80 -8.19
CA ILE A 279 -10.57 -3.03 -6.84
C ILE A 279 -10.46 -4.51 -6.47
N PHE A 280 -10.90 -5.41 -7.35
CA PHE A 280 -10.90 -6.85 -7.06
C PHE A 280 -9.48 -7.43 -6.99
N PHE A 281 -8.58 -6.95 -7.85
CA PHE A 281 -7.18 -7.34 -7.77
C PHE A 281 -6.55 -6.93 -6.44
N TRP A 282 -6.65 -5.65 -6.08
CA TRP A 282 -6.04 -5.13 -4.87
C TRP A 282 -6.70 -5.67 -3.60
N ALA A 283 -8.00 -5.95 -3.59
CA ALA A 283 -8.68 -6.59 -2.46
C ALA A 283 -8.12 -8.00 -2.17
N GLY A 284 -7.79 -8.76 -3.21
CA GLY A 284 -7.09 -10.04 -3.07
C GLY A 284 -5.63 -9.86 -2.67
N PHE A 285 -4.90 -8.94 -3.30
CA PHE A 285 -3.49 -8.71 -3.05
C PHE A 285 -3.20 -8.25 -1.61
N GLU A 286 -4.04 -7.35 -1.09
CA GLU A 286 -3.91 -6.78 0.28
C GLU A 286 -4.23 -7.78 1.40
N GLN A 287 -4.65 -9.01 1.07
CA GLN A 287 -4.71 -10.09 2.06
C GLN A 287 -3.36 -10.38 2.71
N ALA A 288 -2.26 -10.02 2.03
CA ALA A 288 -0.90 -10.11 2.56
C ALA A 288 -0.71 -9.45 3.94
N GLY A 289 -1.32 -8.29 4.17
CA GLY A 289 -1.25 -7.57 5.46
C GLY A 289 -2.35 -7.94 6.46
N SER A 290 -3.29 -8.78 6.09
CA SER A 290 -4.47 -9.14 6.91
C SER A 290 -4.55 -10.65 7.12
N SER A 291 -5.40 -11.36 6.38
CA SER A 291 -5.66 -12.80 6.57
C SER A 291 -4.41 -13.68 6.37
N LEU A 292 -3.54 -13.36 5.40
CA LEU A 292 -2.30 -14.12 5.21
C LEU A 292 -1.34 -13.96 6.40
N THR A 293 -1.24 -12.75 6.97
CA THR A 293 -0.38 -12.50 8.13
C THR A 293 -0.84 -13.34 9.33
N LEU A 294 -2.14 -13.36 9.64
CA LEU A 294 -2.65 -14.16 10.76
C LEU A 294 -2.55 -15.67 10.49
N TYR A 295 -2.83 -16.09 9.26
CA TYR A 295 -2.64 -17.50 8.87
C TYR A 295 -1.16 -17.92 9.01
N THR A 296 -0.25 -17.05 8.59
CA THR A 296 1.21 -17.28 8.71
C THR A 296 1.63 -17.41 10.17
N ASP A 297 1.14 -16.54 11.04
CA ASP A 297 1.47 -16.57 12.47
C ASP A 297 1.01 -17.88 13.14
N LYS A 298 -0.22 -18.30 12.83
CA LYS A 298 -0.83 -19.46 13.46
C LYS A 298 -0.40 -20.80 12.87
N TYR A 299 -0.29 -20.88 11.53
CA TYR A 299 -0.38 -22.14 10.82
C TYR A 299 0.77 -22.46 9.87
N ILE A 300 1.73 -21.55 9.67
CA ILE A 300 2.93 -21.82 8.86
C ILE A 300 4.12 -22.17 9.78
N ASP A 301 4.84 -23.23 9.44
CA ASP A 301 6.11 -23.52 10.11
C ASP A 301 7.18 -22.52 9.66
N ARG A 302 7.49 -21.60 10.56
CA ARG A 302 8.45 -20.51 10.33
C ARG A 302 9.85 -20.85 10.85
N LYS A 303 10.10 -22.11 11.25
CA LYS A 303 11.41 -22.52 11.76
C LYS A 303 12.36 -22.86 10.63
N VAL A 304 13.46 -22.14 10.55
CA VAL A 304 14.55 -22.39 9.61
C VAL A 304 15.86 -22.47 10.39
N LEU A 305 16.58 -23.58 10.28
CA LEU A 305 17.83 -23.83 10.99
C LEU A 305 17.76 -23.60 12.52
N GLY A 306 16.62 -23.93 13.12
CA GLY A 306 16.39 -23.77 14.56
C GLY A 306 15.92 -22.38 14.99
N TYR A 307 15.94 -21.39 14.09
CA TYR A 307 15.42 -20.05 14.35
C TYR A 307 13.99 -19.90 13.82
N GLU A 308 13.08 -19.41 14.64
CA GLU A 308 11.72 -19.12 14.22
C GLU A 308 11.62 -17.69 13.67
N ILE A 309 11.42 -17.57 12.35
CA ILE A 309 11.34 -16.31 11.64
C ILE A 309 10.14 -15.49 12.17
N PRO A 310 10.32 -14.17 12.50
CA PRO A 310 9.20 -13.28 12.83
C PRO A 310 8.16 -13.22 11.70
N THR A 311 6.88 -13.23 12.06
CA THR A 311 5.79 -13.24 11.06
C THR A 311 5.82 -12.01 10.16
N GLU A 312 6.15 -10.86 10.71
CA GLU A 312 6.25 -9.59 9.99
C GLU A 312 7.34 -9.58 8.90
N TRP A 313 8.39 -10.42 9.01
CA TRP A 313 9.45 -10.51 7.99
C TRP A 313 8.91 -10.93 6.62
N PHE A 314 7.80 -11.67 6.57
CA PHE A 314 7.21 -12.07 5.30
C PHE A 314 6.61 -10.89 4.52
N GLN A 315 6.32 -9.77 5.17
CA GLN A 315 5.95 -8.53 4.49
C GLN A 315 7.10 -7.96 3.63
N SER A 316 8.36 -8.31 3.91
CA SER A 316 9.53 -7.93 3.10
C SER A 316 9.70 -8.77 1.83
N VAL A 317 9.02 -9.92 1.71
CA VAL A 317 9.19 -10.84 0.58
C VAL A 317 8.69 -10.23 -0.73
N ASN A 318 7.56 -9.53 -0.72
CA ASN A 318 7.04 -8.87 -1.92
C ASN A 318 7.98 -7.74 -2.40
N PRO A 319 8.43 -6.75 -1.60
CA PRO A 319 9.42 -5.77 -2.02
C PRO A 319 10.72 -6.39 -2.54
N LEU A 320 11.18 -7.48 -1.94
CA LEU A 320 12.36 -8.21 -2.42
C LEU A 320 12.12 -8.75 -3.83
N PHE A 321 11.00 -9.44 -4.06
CA PHE A 321 10.67 -9.96 -5.38
C PHE A 321 10.42 -8.85 -6.41
N ILE A 322 9.86 -7.69 -6.01
CA ILE A 322 9.75 -6.54 -6.92
C ILE A 322 11.14 -6.10 -7.39
N VAL A 323 12.09 -5.91 -6.46
CA VAL A 323 13.45 -5.47 -6.82
C VAL A 323 14.13 -6.47 -7.76
N LEU A 324 13.95 -7.77 -7.53
CA LEU A 324 14.56 -8.83 -8.35
C LEU A 324 13.87 -8.99 -9.71
N LEU A 325 12.55 -8.91 -9.77
CA LEU A 325 11.77 -9.23 -10.97
C LEU A 325 11.46 -8.01 -11.85
N ALA A 326 11.38 -6.79 -11.29
CA ALA A 326 11.03 -5.62 -12.08
C ALA A 326 11.95 -5.36 -13.27
N PRO A 327 13.30 -5.55 -13.19
CA PRO A 327 14.16 -5.43 -14.37
C PRO A 327 13.84 -6.47 -15.45
N LEU A 328 13.53 -7.71 -15.05
CA LEU A 328 13.17 -8.78 -15.99
C LEU A 328 11.83 -8.48 -16.68
N PHE A 329 10.85 -7.98 -15.93
CA PHE A 329 9.57 -7.55 -16.48
C PHE A 329 9.71 -6.33 -17.40
N ALA A 330 10.56 -5.36 -17.07
CA ALA A 330 10.85 -4.22 -17.94
C ALA A 330 11.44 -4.68 -19.29
N MET A 331 12.40 -5.62 -19.29
CA MET A 331 12.94 -6.23 -20.49
C MET A 331 11.87 -7.01 -21.27
N PHE A 332 11.03 -7.79 -20.58
CA PHE A 332 9.94 -8.55 -21.21
C PHE A 332 8.91 -7.62 -21.87
N TRP A 333 8.44 -6.58 -21.17
CA TRP A 333 7.48 -5.62 -21.74
C TRP A 333 8.05 -4.80 -22.89
N GLY A 334 9.36 -4.55 -22.91
CA GLY A 334 10.09 -3.94 -24.04
C GLY A 334 10.29 -4.86 -25.25
N SER A 335 10.15 -6.18 -25.08
CA SER A 335 10.35 -7.16 -26.13
C SER A 335 9.23 -7.13 -27.20
N LYS A 336 9.49 -7.72 -28.37
CA LYS A 336 8.48 -7.89 -29.46
C LYS A 336 7.22 -8.64 -28.98
N LEU A 337 7.34 -9.58 -28.05
CA LEU A 337 6.24 -10.33 -27.48
C LEU A 337 5.45 -9.47 -26.48
N GLY A 338 6.13 -8.80 -25.55
CA GLY A 338 5.50 -7.96 -24.54
C GLY A 338 4.73 -6.77 -25.14
N GLN A 339 5.24 -6.18 -26.23
CA GLN A 339 4.58 -5.09 -26.95
C GLN A 339 3.30 -5.51 -27.68
N LYS A 340 3.11 -6.79 -27.98
CA LYS A 340 1.87 -7.32 -28.56
C LYS A 340 0.74 -7.46 -27.53
N LEU A 341 1.10 -7.55 -26.24
CA LEU A 341 0.11 -7.67 -25.17
C LEU A 341 -0.50 -6.30 -24.86
N THR A 342 -1.81 -6.22 -25.04
CA THR A 342 -2.59 -5.01 -24.79
C THR A 342 -2.82 -4.79 -23.30
N SER A 343 -3.18 -3.58 -22.90
CA SER A 343 -3.42 -3.23 -21.50
C SER A 343 -4.50 -4.13 -20.83
N PRO A 344 -5.67 -4.42 -21.46
CA PRO A 344 -6.63 -5.36 -20.87
C PRO A 344 -6.09 -6.77 -20.70
N LEU A 345 -5.26 -7.26 -21.65
CA LEU A 345 -4.63 -8.59 -21.53
C LEU A 345 -3.63 -8.65 -20.37
N LYS A 346 -2.79 -7.63 -20.21
CA LYS A 346 -1.81 -7.56 -19.11
C LYS A 346 -2.52 -7.56 -17.76
N MET A 347 -3.56 -6.73 -17.61
CA MET A 347 -4.34 -6.68 -16.36
C MET A 347 -5.07 -8.00 -16.09
N GLY A 348 -5.70 -8.59 -17.11
CA GLY A 348 -6.40 -9.87 -16.97
C GLY A 348 -5.47 -11.02 -16.60
N LEU A 349 -4.26 -11.07 -17.21
CA LEU A 349 -3.21 -12.03 -16.83
C LEU A 349 -2.75 -11.82 -15.38
N GLY A 350 -2.56 -10.56 -14.95
CA GLY A 350 -2.20 -10.25 -13.58
C GLY A 350 -3.23 -10.78 -12.57
N MET A 351 -4.52 -10.65 -12.88
CA MET A 351 -5.61 -11.18 -12.04
C MET A 351 -5.60 -12.71 -11.99
N ILE A 352 -5.43 -13.39 -13.12
CA ILE A 352 -5.36 -14.86 -13.17
C ILE A 352 -4.15 -15.35 -12.36
N ILE A 353 -3.00 -14.71 -12.52
CA ILE A 353 -1.77 -15.05 -11.79
C ILE A 353 -1.96 -14.85 -10.28
N LEU A 354 -2.59 -13.75 -9.85
CA LEU A 354 -2.94 -13.54 -8.44
C LEU A 354 -3.80 -14.69 -7.90
N GLY A 355 -4.84 -15.09 -8.64
CA GLY A 355 -5.71 -16.20 -8.25
C GLY A 355 -4.97 -17.53 -8.15
N ILE A 356 -4.05 -17.83 -9.09
CA ILE A 356 -3.17 -18.99 -9.02
C ILE A 356 -2.27 -18.95 -7.78
N GLY A 357 -1.81 -17.76 -7.38
CA GLY A 357 -1.03 -17.60 -6.16
C GLY A 357 -1.77 -18.08 -4.90
N PHE A 358 -3.08 -17.89 -4.82
CA PHE A 358 -3.88 -18.42 -3.72
C PHE A 358 -3.98 -19.96 -3.69
N TRP A 359 -3.77 -20.66 -4.82
CA TRP A 359 -3.73 -22.13 -4.82
C TRP A 359 -2.63 -22.68 -3.91
N PHE A 360 -1.52 -21.95 -3.77
CA PHE A 360 -0.47 -22.35 -2.83
C PHE A 360 -0.96 -22.24 -1.38
N MET A 361 -1.75 -21.21 -1.04
CA MET A 361 -2.33 -21.12 0.31
C MET A 361 -3.42 -22.17 0.55
N ILE A 362 -4.21 -22.52 -0.47
CA ILE A 362 -5.16 -23.64 -0.41
C ILE A 362 -4.39 -24.95 -0.19
N GLY A 363 -3.25 -25.14 -0.87
CA GLY A 363 -2.35 -26.27 -0.64
C GLY A 363 -1.79 -26.31 0.79
N ALA A 364 -1.42 -25.17 1.37
CA ALA A 364 -1.01 -25.08 2.77
C ALA A 364 -2.12 -25.51 3.75
N VAL A 365 -3.37 -25.09 3.49
CA VAL A 365 -4.52 -25.55 4.28
C VAL A 365 -4.74 -27.04 4.14
N ALA A 366 -4.64 -27.58 2.93
CA ALA A 366 -4.79 -29.01 2.65
C ALA A 366 -3.69 -29.86 3.30
N GLU A 367 -2.42 -29.40 3.30
CA GLU A 367 -1.29 -30.06 3.99
C GLU A 367 -1.56 -30.25 5.49
N ARG A 368 -2.26 -29.29 6.11
CA ARG A 368 -2.65 -29.38 7.52
C ARG A 368 -3.86 -30.30 7.78
N GLY A 369 -4.55 -30.78 6.77
CA GLY A 369 -5.77 -31.59 6.88
C GLY A 369 -7.07 -30.81 6.72
N GLY A 370 -7.04 -29.54 6.30
CA GLY A 370 -8.22 -28.70 6.02
C GLY A 370 -8.53 -27.66 7.09
N ASP A 371 -9.64 -26.93 6.89
CA ASP A 371 -10.09 -25.84 7.78
C ASP A 371 -10.59 -26.34 9.14
N ASP A 372 -11.04 -27.59 9.23
CA ASP A 372 -11.55 -28.20 10.47
C ASP A 372 -10.44 -28.45 11.50
N ILE A 373 -9.18 -28.44 11.08
CA ILE A 373 -8.02 -28.62 11.95
C ILE A 373 -7.64 -27.28 12.58
N THR A 374 -8.11 -27.07 13.81
CA THR A 374 -7.83 -25.85 14.60
C THR A 374 -6.56 -25.92 15.42
N ASP A 375 -5.93 -27.10 15.53
CA ASP A 375 -4.67 -27.29 16.27
C ASP A 375 -3.54 -26.50 15.61
N THR A 376 -3.02 -25.52 16.31
CA THR A 376 -1.91 -24.65 15.87
C THR A 376 -0.54 -25.34 15.89
N ASN A 377 -0.44 -26.56 16.46
CA ASN A 377 0.78 -27.36 16.40
C ASN A 377 0.95 -28.05 15.03
N ILE A 378 -0.15 -28.26 14.30
CA ILE A 378 -0.13 -28.82 12.94
C ILE A 378 0.09 -27.66 11.98
N LYS A 379 1.29 -27.55 11.41
CA LYS A 379 1.73 -26.45 10.57
C LYS A 379 2.03 -26.88 9.14
N ALA A 380 1.73 -26.02 8.19
CA ALA A 380 2.12 -26.20 6.80
C ALA A 380 3.55 -25.69 6.53
N GLY A 381 4.18 -26.21 5.51
CA GLY A 381 5.53 -25.83 5.12
C GLY A 381 5.64 -24.37 4.66
N LEU A 382 6.77 -23.74 5.00
CA LEU A 382 7.05 -22.32 4.68
C LEU A 382 7.03 -22.01 3.17
N TRP A 383 7.40 -22.99 2.35
CA TRP A 383 7.50 -22.81 0.91
C TRP A 383 6.18 -22.39 0.25
N TRP A 384 5.03 -22.84 0.79
CA TRP A 384 3.71 -22.43 0.31
C TRP A 384 3.51 -20.92 0.35
N LEU A 385 3.90 -20.33 1.47
CA LEU A 385 3.80 -18.88 1.66
C LEU A 385 4.74 -18.11 0.72
N VAL A 386 6.00 -18.56 0.59
CA VAL A 386 6.99 -17.93 -0.28
C VAL A 386 6.54 -17.97 -1.75
N MET A 387 6.01 -19.12 -2.20
CA MET A 387 5.46 -19.25 -3.55
C MET A 387 4.24 -18.37 -3.77
N THR A 388 3.37 -18.25 -2.78
CA THR A 388 2.24 -17.30 -2.83
C THR A 388 2.73 -15.88 -3.08
N TYR A 389 3.68 -15.39 -2.29
CA TYR A 389 4.24 -14.04 -2.47
C TYR A 389 4.94 -13.87 -3.83
N LEU A 390 5.66 -14.90 -4.30
CA LEU A 390 6.29 -14.86 -5.63
C LEU A 390 5.25 -14.70 -6.74
N ILE A 391 4.23 -15.53 -6.75
CA ILE A 391 3.19 -15.51 -7.79
C ILE A 391 2.35 -14.23 -7.70
N HIS A 392 2.01 -13.78 -6.47
CA HIS A 392 1.31 -12.51 -6.28
C HIS A 392 2.12 -11.33 -6.81
N THR A 393 3.44 -11.29 -6.58
CA THR A 393 4.33 -10.23 -7.11
C THR A 393 4.41 -10.26 -8.64
N ILE A 394 4.42 -11.45 -9.26
CA ILE A 394 4.35 -11.57 -10.73
C ILE A 394 3.02 -10.99 -11.24
N GLY A 395 1.90 -11.29 -10.59
CA GLY A 395 0.59 -10.71 -10.90
C GLY A 395 0.58 -9.19 -10.77
N GLU A 396 1.16 -8.66 -9.71
CA GLU A 396 1.31 -7.22 -9.47
C GLU A 396 2.12 -6.54 -10.58
N LEU A 397 3.24 -7.10 -10.98
CA LEU A 397 4.09 -6.55 -12.06
C LEU A 397 3.41 -6.58 -13.45
N CYS A 398 2.37 -7.40 -13.61
CA CYS A 398 1.53 -7.36 -14.81
C CYS A 398 0.49 -6.23 -14.79
N LEU A 399 -0.07 -5.90 -13.61
CA LEU A 399 -1.19 -4.97 -13.48
C LEU A 399 -0.76 -3.55 -13.11
N SER A 400 0.11 -3.40 -12.13
CA SER A 400 0.43 -2.12 -11.48
C SER A 400 0.97 -1.06 -12.45
N PRO A 401 1.96 -1.35 -13.34
CA PRO A 401 2.46 -0.36 -14.29
C PRO A 401 1.44 0.01 -15.36
N VAL A 402 0.55 -0.92 -15.70
CA VAL A 402 -0.45 -0.75 -16.76
C VAL A 402 -1.54 0.21 -16.32
N GLY A 403 -2.05 0.06 -15.09
CA GLY A 403 -3.17 0.84 -14.59
C GLY A 403 -2.91 2.35 -14.65
N LEU A 404 -1.81 2.81 -14.07
CA LEU A 404 -1.42 4.23 -14.09
C LEU A 404 -1.20 4.76 -15.53
N SER A 405 -0.51 3.97 -16.37
CA SER A 405 -0.23 4.34 -17.76
C SER A 405 -1.52 4.51 -18.58
N VAL A 406 -2.47 3.59 -18.42
CA VAL A 406 -3.74 3.63 -19.17
C VAL A 406 -4.59 4.83 -18.76
N VAL A 407 -4.70 5.10 -17.45
CA VAL A 407 -5.45 6.27 -16.95
C VAL A 407 -4.85 7.56 -17.54
N THR A 408 -3.52 7.72 -17.49
CA THR A 408 -2.84 8.89 -18.03
C THR A 408 -3.10 9.06 -19.54
N LYS A 409 -3.03 7.96 -20.31
CA LYS A 409 -3.20 7.99 -21.78
C LYS A 409 -4.64 8.18 -22.24
N LEU A 410 -5.62 7.67 -21.49
CA LEU A 410 -7.05 7.71 -21.87
C LEU A 410 -7.75 8.96 -21.35
N SER A 411 -7.23 9.59 -20.30
CA SER A 411 -7.87 10.76 -19.68
C SER A 411 -7.88 11.95 -20.63
N PRO A 412 -9.05 12.58 -20.86
CA PRO A 412 -9.09 13.90 -21.48
C PRO A 412 -8.30 14.90 -20.65
N PRO A 413 -7.53 15.85 -21.26
CA PRO A 413 -6.69 16.79 -20.53
C PRO A 413 -7.44 17.53 -19.41
N LYS A 414 -8.67 17.96 -19.66
CA LYS A 414 -9.52 18.67 -18.70
C LYS A 414 -9.97 17.84 -17.49
N LEU A 415 -9.89 16.51 -17.55
CA LEU A 415 -10.29 15.59 -16.46
C LEU A 415 -9.15 14.71 -15.97
N ALA A 416 -7.92 14.94 -16.45
CA ALA A 416 -6.79 14.05 -16.17
C ALA A 416 -6.51 13.91 -14.65
N SER A 417 -6.45 15.02 -13.92
CA SER A 417 -6.24 15.01 -12.48
C SER A 417 -7.40 14.36 -11.72
N LEU A 418 -8.64 14.63 -12.13
CA LEU A 418 -9.84 14.02 -11.52
C LEU A 418 -9.85 12.50 -11.72
N LEU A 419 -9.62 12.02 -12.95
CA LEU A 419 -9.63 10.60 -13.26
C LEU A 419 -8.45 9.86 -12.61
N MET A 420 -7.30 10.52 -12.45
CA MET A 420 -6.19 9.97 -11.67
C MET A 420 -6.56 9.87 -10.18
N GLY A 421 -7.22 10.87 -9.62
CA GLY A 421 -7.77 10.82 -8.26
C GLY A 421 -8.77 9.68 -8.08
N VAL A 422 -9.72 9.54 -9.03
CA VAL A 422 -10.67 8.41 -9.05
C VAL A 422 -9.92 7.08 -9.11
N TRP A 423 -8.89 6.95 -9.95
CA TRP A 423 -8.08 5.72 -10.01
C TRP A 423 -7.47 5.36 -8.65
N LEU A 424 -6.94 6.31 -7.92
CA LEU A 424 -6.38 6.07 -6.58
C LEU A 424 -7.45 5.63 -5.57
N LEU A 425 -8.72 6.02 -5.74
CA LEU A 425 -9.84 5.52 -4.94
C LEU A 425 -10.07 4.01 -5.09
N SER A 426 -9.57 3.36 -6.15
CA SER A 426 -9.65 1.90 -6.26
C SER A 426 -8.96 1.21 -5.09
N SER A 427 -7.82 1.71 -4.65
CA SER A 427 -7.11 1.18 -3.47
C SER A 427 -7.89 1.41 -2.17
N PHE A 428 -8.57 2.55 -2.03
CA PHE A 428 -9.47 2.79 -0.88
C PHE A 428 -10.58 1.73 -0.80
N VAL A 429 -11.34 1.56 -1.89
CA VAL A 429 -12.42 0.58 -1.93
C VAL A 429 -11.88 -0.85 -1.78
N ALA A 430 -10.76 -1.17 -2.43
CA ALA A 430 -10.13 -2.47 -2.35
C ALA A 430 -9.72 -2.87 -0.93
N ASN A 431 -9.15 -1.94 -0.14
CA ASN A 431 -8.77 -2.21 1.24
C ASN A 431 -10.00 -2.44 2.14
N ILE A 432 -11.08 -1.68 1.94
CA ILE A 432 -12.34 -1.91 2.67
C ILE A 432 -12.92 -3.28 2.32
N VAL A 433 -13.05 -3.60 1.02
CA VAL A 433 -13.53 -4.90 0.55
C VAL A 433 -12.63 -6.02 1.05
N GLY A 434 -11.31 -5.85 0.98
CA GLY A 434 -10.33 -6.80 1.49
C GLY A 434 -10.48 -7.05 2.99
N GLY A 435 -10.69 -6.01 3.79
CA GLY A 435 -10.97 -6.12 5.22
C GLY A 435 -12.26 -6.86 5.53
N VAL A 436 -13.34 -6.58 4.78
CA VAL A 436 -14.61 -7.31 4.92
C VAL A 436 -14.45 -8.78 4.54
N VAL A 437 -13.73 -9.10 3.46
CA VAL A 437 -13.45 -10.50 3.08
C VAL A 437 -12.61 -11.20 4.15
N ALA A 438 -11.54 -10.56 4.63
CA ALA A 438 -10.68 -11.10 5.67
C ALA A 438 -11.43 -11.34 6.98
N SER A 439 -12.40 -10.50 7.35
CA SER A 439 -13.22 -10.65 8.58
C SER A 439 -14.08 -11.92 8.57
N LYS A 440 -14.26 -12.57 7.42
CA LYS A 440 -15.02 -13.82 7.31
C LYS A 440 -14.17 -15.08 7.45
N VAL A 441 -12.84 -14.95 7.53
CA VAL A 441 -11.92 -16.10 7.62
C VAL A 441 -12.20 -16.94 8.87
N GLU A 442 -12.46 -16.31 10.02
CA GLU A 442 -12.78 -17.02 11.25
C GLU A 442 -14.07 -17.86 11.15
N ALA A 443 -15.10 -17.33 10.49
CA ALA A 443 -16.41 -18.00 10.37
C ALA A 443 -16.46 -19.05 9.24
N MET A 444 -15.69 -18.87 8.16
CA MET A 444 -15.79 -19.70 6.95
C MET A 444 -14.60 -20.61 6.73
N GLY A 445 -13.52 -20.43 7.47
CA GLY A 445 -12.24 -21.08 7.26
C GLY A 445 -11.35 -20.36 6.24
N ALA A 446 -10.04 -20.45 6.45
CA ALA A 446 -9.06 -19.79 5.60
C ALA A 446 -9.01 -20.37 4.18
N GLY A 447 -9.08 -21.72 4.06
CA GLY A 447 -9.09 -22.42 2.79
C GLY A 447 -10.29 -22.06 1.93
N SER A 448 -11.47 -21.92 2.55
CA SER A 448 -12.70 -21.47 1.86
C SER A 448 -12.53 -20.05 1.33
N ILE A 449 -12.05 -19.12 2.14
CA ILE A 449 -11.85 -17.72 1.73
C ILE A 449 -10.80 -17.63 0.62
N PHE A 450 -9.65 -18.31 0.74
CA PHE A 450 -8.61 -18.33 -0.30
C PHE A 450 -9.15 -18.92 -1.62
N THR A 451 -10.00 -19.95 -1.52
CA THR A 451 -10.67 -20.54 -2.68
C THR A 451 -11.62 -19.57 -3.36
N TYR A 452 -12.47 -18.88 -2.60
CA TYR A 452 -13.39 -17.88 -3.16
C TYR A 452 -12.66 -16.71 -3.79
N ILE A 453 -11.63 -16.16 -3.15
CA ILE A 453 -10.79 -15.11 -3.72
C ILE A 453 -10.15 -15.59 -5.02
N SER A 454 -9.53 -16.78 -5.01
CA SER A 454 -8.87 -17.37 -6.18
C SER A 454 -9.83 -17.48 -7.37
N ILE A 455 -10.95 -18.18 -7.19
CA ILE A 455 -11.94 -18.39 -8.25
C ILE A 455 -12.46 -17.06 -8.77
N PHE A 456 -12.82 -16.14 -7.87
CA PHE A 456 -13.41 -14.85 -8.23
C PHE A 456 -12.43 -14.01 -9.07
N VAL A 457 -11.17 -13.86 -8.63
CA VAL A 457 -10.19 -13.04 -9.37
C VAL A 457 -9.79 -13.69 -10.70
N ILE A 458 -9.75 -15.03 -10.80
CA ILE A 458 -9.52 -15.75 -12.05
C ILE A 458 -10.67 -15.48 -13.03
N ILE A 459 -11.91 -15.60 -12.59
CA ILE A 459 -13.09 -15.30 -13.42
C ILE A 459 -13.04 -13.85 -13.91
N CYS A 460 -12.75 -12.90 -13.02
CA CYS A 460 -12.58 -11.50 -13.40
C CYS A 460 -11.46 -11.31 -14.45
N GLY A 461 -10.33 -11.99 -14.29
CA GLY A 461 -9.23 -11.95 -15.25
C GLY A 461 -9.61 -12.50 -16.62
N ILE A 462 -10.31 -13.64 -16.66
CA ILE A 462 -10.83 -14.23 -17.90
C ILE A 462 -11.85 -13.30 -18.57
N LEU A 463 -12.77 -12.70 -17.79
CA LEU A 463 -13.73 -11.74 -18.29
C LEU A 463 -13.05 -10.51 -18.90
N LEU A 464 -12.04 -9.97 -18.25
CA LEU A 464 -11.29 -8.83 -18.77
C LEU A 464 -10.56 -9.17 -20.08
N ILE A 465 -10.00 -10.37 -20.19
CA ILE A 465 -9.40 -10.88 -21.43
C ILE A 465 -10.44 -11.03 -22.52
N ALA A 466 -11.61 -11.58 -22.22
CA ALA A 466 -12.72 -11.72 -23.17
C ALA A 466 -13.21 -10.35 -23.69
N LEU A 467 -13.24 -9.35 -22.82
CA LEU A 467 -13.60 -7.97 -23.17
C LEU A 467 -12.53 -7.22 -23.98
N ASN A 468 -11.33 -7.79 -24.17
CA ASN A 468 -10.20 -7.11 -24.79
C ASN A 468 -10.54 -6.41 -26.12
N LYS A 469 -11.21 -7.10 -27.05
CA LYS A 469 -11.56 -6.51 -28.36
C LYS A 469 -12.51 -5.31 -28.23
N VAL A 470 -13.48 -5.38 -27.32
CA VAL A 470 -14.44 -4.30 -27.07
C VAL A 470 -13.72 -3.10 -26.45
N LEU A 471 -12.90 -3.34 -25.43
CA LEU A 471 -12.16 -2.30 -24.74
C LEU A 471 -11.19 -1.58 -25.68
N LEU A 472 -10.44 -2.30 -26.50
CA LEU A 472 -9.55 -1.71 -27.50
C LEU A 472 -10.29 -0.82 -28.51
N LYS A 473 -11.49 -1.22 -28.94
CA LYS A 473 -12.32 -0.38 -29.81
C LYS A 473 -12.71 0.93 -29.11
N MET A 474 -13.07 0.86 -27.81
CA MET A 474 -13.42 2.04 -27.01
C MET A 474 -12.22 2.91 -26.66
N MET A 475 -10.99 2.36 -26.64
CA MET A 475 -9.73 3.08 -26.40
C MET A 475 -9.27 3.90 -27.61
N HIS A 476 -9.85 3.69 -28.80
CA HIS A 476 -9.53 4.45 -30.02
C HIS A 476 -8.04 4.56 -30.32
N GLY A 477 -7.38 3.40 -30.47
CA GLY A 477 -5.97 3.31 -30.88
C GLY A 477 -4.93 3.46 -29.74
N VAL A 478 -5.34 3.76 -28.53
CA VAL A 478 -4.46 3.68 -27.34
C VAL A 478 -4.32 2.19 -26.95
N LYS A 479 -3.06 1.72 -26.74
CA LYS A 479 -2.78 0.32 -26.42
C LYS A 479 -2.14 0.20 -25.05
#